data_5cb52ba14c2f59ed78616caa403fe286
#
_entry.id   5cb52ba14c2f59ed78616caa403fe286
#
_cell.length_a   1.000
_cell.length_b   1.000
_cell.length_c   1.000
_cell.angle_alpha   90.00
_cell.angle_beta   90.00
_cell.angle_gamma   90.00
#
_symmetry.space_group_name_H-M   'P 1'
#
loop_
_entity.id
_entity.type
_entity.pdbx_description
1 polymer ?
#
loop_
_entity_poly.entity_id
_entity_poly.type
_entity_poly.pdbx_seq_one_letter_code
_entity_poly.pdbx_strand_id
1 'polypeptide(L)'
;MILIIDDDSAVRSSLSFMLKRAGYEAQTVPGPREAMDVVRAEAPALILMDMNFTLSTTGEEGLTLLKQVKIFRPDVPVILMTAWGSIQLAVQGMQAGAFDFITKPWNNAALLQRIETVSYTHLRA
;
A
#
# COMPACT_ATOMS: atom_id res chain seq x y z
N MET A 1 9.27 -7.62 -4.99
CA MET A 1 9.53 -6.33 -4.32
C MET A 1 8.21 -5.78 -3.80
N ILE A 2 8.22 -5.25 -2.60
CA ILE A 2 7.06 -4.57 -2.00
C ILE A 2 7.26 -3.07 -2.17
N LEU A 3 6.29 -2.40 -2.78
CA LEU A 3 6.32 -0.96 -2.98
C LEU A 3 5.56 -0.27 -1.84
N ILE A 4 6.22 0.67 -1.18
CA ILE A 4 5.64 1.46 -0.09
C ILE A 4 5.40 2.87 -0.61
N ILE A 5 4.15 3.32 -0.56
CA ILE A 5 3.74 4.65 -1.01
C ILE A 5 3.21 5.43 0.20
N ASP A 6 3.98 6.38 0.69
CA ASP A 6 3.61 7.22 1.82
C ASP A 6 4.41 8.52 1.74
N ASP A 7 3.76 9.65 2.03
CA ASP A 7 4.43 10.95 1.97
C ASP A 7 5.25 11.26 3.23
N ASP A 8 5.09 10.49 4.29
CA ASP A 8 5.85 10.64 5.53
C ASP A 8 7.14 9.84 5.45
N SER A 9 8.28 10.53 5.47
CA SER A 9 9.59 9.88 5.35
C SER A 9 9.89 8.95 6.54
N ALA A 10 9.42 9.27 7.73
CA ALA A 10 9.61 8.42 8.91
C ALA A 10 8.85 7.10 8.76
N VAL A 11 7.63 7.15 8.23
CA VAL A 11 6.83 5.95 7.96
C VAL A 11 7.52 5.10 6.89
N ARG A 12 7.96 5.71 5.80
CA ARG A 12 8.68 4.97 4.74
C ARG A 12 9.91 4.25 5.28
N SER A 13 10.73 4.96 6.06
CA SER A 13 11.94 4.37 6.64
C SER A 13 11.65 3.23 7.60
N SER A 14 10.66 3.41 8.45
CA SER A 14 10.25 2.41 9.43
C SER A 14 9.73 1.15 8.74
N LEU A 15 8.85 1.31 7.76
CA LEU A 15 8.30 0.16 7.03
C LEU A 15 9.37 -0.55 6.21
N SER A 16 10.23 0.19 5.54
CA SER A 16 11.32 -0.38 4.77
C SER A 16 12.25 -1.22 5.65
N PHE A 17 12.61 -0.69 6.80
CA PHE A 17 13.47 -1.40 7.75
C PHE A 17 12.79 -2.70 8.23
N MET A 18 11.52 -2.61 8.62
CA MET A 18 10.76 -3.76 9.10
C MET A 18 10.67 -4.86 8.04
N LEU A 19 10.35 -4.48 6.80
CA LEU A 19 10.19 -5.44 5.72
C LEU A 19 11.52 -6.10 5.35
N LYS A 20 12.60 -5.33 5.30
CA LYS A 20 13.92 -5.89 5.02
C LYS A 20 14.37 -6.87 6.09
N ARG A 21 14.09 -6.57 7.35
CA ARG A 21 14.38 -7.50 8.45
C ARG A 21 13.59 -8.79 8.34
N ALA A 22 12.38 -8.71 7.78
CA ALA A 22 11.52 -9.89 7.58
C ALA A 22 11.88 -10.67 6.30
N GLY A 23 12.89 -10.23 5.56
CA GLY A 23 13.35 -10.93 4.36
C GLY A 23 12.73 -10.46 3.05
N TYR A 24 12.01 -9.35 3.06
CA TYR A 24 11.40 -8.80 1.84
C TYR A 24 12.26 -7.71 1.22
N GLU A 25 12.24 -7.64 -0.09
CA GLU A 25 12.77 -6.47 -0.80
C GLU A 25 11.70 -5.38 -0.80
N ALA A 26 12.10 -4.16 -0.46
CA ALA A 26 11.20 -3.04 -0.37
C ALA A 26 11.76 -1.82 -1.09
N GLN A 27 10.87 -1.09 -1.75
CA GLN A 27 11.16 0.19 -2.37
C GLN A 27 10.14 1.21 -1.88
N THR A 28 10.57 2.44 -1.63
CA THR A 28 9.70 3.48 -1.10
C THR A 28 9.58 4.64 -2.08
N VAL A 29 8.39 5.23 -2.16
CA VAL A 29 8.13 6.44 -2.95
C VAL A 29 7.25 7.39 -2.15
N PRO A 30 7.38 8.71 -2.36
CA PRO A 30 6.65 9.69 -1.53
C PRO A 30 5.26 10.03 -2.05
N GLY A 31 4.91 9.69 -3.28
CA GLY A 31 3.63 10.12 -3.81
C GLY A 31 3.20 9.39 -5.08
N PRO A 32 2.04 9.80 -5.62
CA PRO A 32 1.41 9.10 -6.75
C PRO A 32 2.24 9.06 -8.02
N ARG A 33 2.92 10.15 -8.35
CA ARG A 33 3.70 10.22 -9.58
C ARG A 33 4.84 9.21 -9.59
N GLU A 34 5.62 9.21 -8.51
CA GLU A 34 6.74 8.30 -8.35
C GLU A 34 6.25 6.85 -8.26
N ALA A 35 5.10 6.64 -7.63
CA ALA A 35 4.49 5.32 -7.53
C ALA A 35 4.15 4.76 -8.91
N MET A 36 3.53 5.55 -9.76
CA MET A 36 3.17 5.09 -11.09
C MET A 36 4.38 4.81 -11.97
N ASP A 37 5.46 5.59 -11.80
CA ASP A 37 6.72 5.32 -12.49
C ASP A 37 7.25 3.92 -12.15
N VAL A 38 7.23 3.55 -10.87
CA VAL A 38 7.66 2.22 -10.42
C VAL A 38 6.70 1.13 -10.91
N VAL A 39 5.41 1.37 -10.81
CA VAL A 39 4.39 0.39 -11.23
C VAL A 39 4.53 0.06 -12.72
N ARG A 40 4.85 1.06 -13.55
CA ARG A 40 5.04 0.85 -14.98
C ARG A 40 6.35 0.14 -15.30
N ALA A 41 7.44 0.52 -14.62
CA ALA A 41 8.77 0.00 -14.92
C ALA A 41 9.04 -1.36 -14.29
N GLU A 42 8.51 -1.59 -13.10
CA GLU A 42 8.71 -2.81 -12.33
C GLU A 42 7.35 -3.34 -11.89
N ALA A 43 7.20 -4.64 -11.78
CA ALA A 43 5.96 -5.25 -11.34
C ALA A 43 6.06 -5.56 -9.85
N PRO A 44 5.62 -4.67 -8.94
CA PRO A 44 5.65 -4.99 -7.51
C PRO A 44 4.81 -6.23 -7.21
N ALA A 45 5.27 -7.04 -6.27
CA ALA A 45 4.51 -8.20 -5.83
C ALA A 45 3.37 -7.80 -4.88
N LEU A 46 3.53 -6.66 -4.22
CA LEU A 46 2.57 -6.12 -3.24
C LEU A 46 2.80 -4.63 -3.13
N ILE A 47 1.73 -3.88 -2.89
CA ILE A 47 1.80 -2.42 -2.64
C ILE A 47 1.20 -2.11 -1.27
N LEU A 48 1.95 -1.37 -0.45
CA LEU A 48 1.43 -0.74 0.77
C LEU A 48 1.19 0.73 0.42
N MET A 49 -0.06 1.16 0.45
CA MET A 49 -0.46 2.48 -0.05
C MET A 49 -1.11 3.30 1.05
N ASP A 50 -0.52 4.45 1.37
CA ASP A 50 -1.16 5.44 2.23
C ASP A 50 -2.35 6.06 1.49
N MET A 51 -3.49 6.14 2.16
CA MET A 51 -4.69 6.77 1.60
C MET A 51 -4.81 8.23 1.98
N ASN A 52 -4.01 8.70 2.94
CA ASN A 52 -4.10 10.03 3.50
C ASN A 52 -2.83 10.82 3.20
N PHE A 53 -2.67 11.27 1.96
CA PHE A 53 -1.55 12.15 1.60
C PHE A 53 -1.72 13.51 2.26
N THR A 54 -0.60 14.14 2.64
CA THR A 54 -0.61 15.36 3.44
C THR A 54 -1.40 16.50 2.82
N LEU A 55 -1.40 16.57 1.50
CA LEU A 55 -2.07 17.67 0.77
C LEU A 55 -3.55 17.38 0.48
N SER A 56 -4.03 16.18 0.80
CA SER A 56 -5.42 15.80 0.58
C SER A 56 -6.07 15.39 1.88
N THR A 57 -7.13 16.08 2.26
CA THR A 57 -7.93 15.73 3.44
C THR A 57 -9.09 14.81 3.11
N THR A 58 -9.38 14.60 1.82
CA THR A 58 -10.53 13.82 1.35
C THR A 58 -10.20 12.37 1.02
N GLY A 59 -8.92 12.06 0.83
CA GLY A 59 -8.49 10.74 0.40
C GLY A 59 -8.69 10.46 -1.09
N GLU A 60 -9.12 11.46 -1.86
CA GLU A 60 -9.38 11.29 -3.30
C GLU A 60 -8.11 10.92 -4.08
N GLU A 61 -6.97 11.51 -3.70
CA GLU A 61 -5.70 11.19 -4.34
C GLU A 61 -5.34 9.72 -4.19
N GLY A 62 -5.53 9.17 -2.98
CA GLY A 62 -5.28 7.76 -2.73
C GLY A 62 -6.19 6.85 -3.53
N LEU A 63 -7.48 7.16 -3.58
CA LEU A 63 -8.44 6.40 -4.38
C LEU A 63 -8.12 6.46 -5.87
N THR A 64 -7.77 7.65 -6.37
CA THR A 64 -7.38 7.82 -7.77
C THR A 64 -6.16 6.99 -8.10
N LEU A 65 -5.15 7.04 -7.23
CA LEU A 65 -3.93 6.26 -7.42
C LEU A 65 -4.22 4.76 -7.41
N LEU A 66 -5.05 4.30 -6.48
CA LEU A 66 -5.45 2.89 -6.41
C LEU A 66 -6.08 2.43 -7.71
N LYS A 67 -7.01 3.23 -8.25
CA LYS A 67 -7.67 2.91 -9.51
C LYS A 67 -6.69 2.84 -10.67
N GLN A 68 -5.75 3.79 -10.74
CA GLN A 68 -4.72 3.79 -11.78
C GLN A 68 -3.82 2.56 -11.69
N VAL A 69 -3.40 2.21 -10.48
CA VAL A 69 -2.58 1.02 -10.25
C VAL A 69 -3.32 -0.23 -10.72
N LYS A 70 -4.59 -0.36 -10.37
CA LYS A 70 -5.39 -1.54 -10.73
C LYS A 70 -5.69 -1.62 -12.22
N ILE A 71 -5.73 -0.50 -12.91
CA ILE A 71 -5.84 -0.49 -14.38
C ILE A 71 -4.55 -1.04 -15.00
N PHE A 72 -3.40 -0.58 -14.50
CA PHE A 72 -2.10 -0.94 -15.08
C PHE A 72 -1.63 -2.33 -14.65
N ARG A 73 -1.86 -2.70 -13.40
CA ARG A 73 -1.49 -4.00 -12.81
C ARG A 73 -2.70 -4.57 -12.08
N PRO A 74 -3.69 -5.12 -12.79
CA PRO A 74 -4.93 -5.58 -12.15
C PRO A 74 -4.74 -6.70 -11.12
N ASP A 75 -3.65 -7.46 -11.21
CA ASP A 75 -3.39 -8.59 -10.32
C ASP A 75 -2.56 -8.23 -9.10
N VAL A 76 -2.03 -7.02 -9.01
CA VAL A 76 -1.20 -6.67 -7.87
C VAL A 76 -2.05 -6.48 -6.62
N PRO A 77 -1.74 -7.15 -5.50
CA PRO A 77 -2.46 -6.91 -4.26
C PRO A 77 -2.01 -5.58 -3.64
N VAL A 78 -3.00 -4.80 -3.19
CA VAL A 78 -2.77 -3.51 -2.53
C VAL A 78 -3.36 -3.57 -1.13
N ILE A 79 -2.52 -3.29 -0.12
CA ILE A 79 -2.98 -3.10 1.26
C ILE A 79 -3.00 -1.59 1.52
N LEU A 80 -4.16 -1.08 1.87
CA LEU A 80 -4.34 0.34 2.16
C LEU A 80 -3.95 0.63 3.60
N MET A 81 -3.29 1.77 3.81
CA MET A 81 -2.99 2.28 5.14
C MET A 81 -3.82 3.54 5.36
N THR A 82 -4.76 3.50 6.29
CA THR A 82 -5.72 4.58 6.51
C THR A 82 -5.59 5.15 7.91
N ALA A 83 -5.90 6.45 8.06
CA ALA A 83 -5.91 7.07 9.36
C ALA A 83 -7.08 6.55 10.20
N TRP A 84 -6.92 6.61 11.52
CA TRP A 84 -8.01 6.30 12.44
C TRP A 84 -9.24 7.18 12.13
N GLY A 85 -10.39 6.57 12.03
CA GLY A 85 -11.63 7.28 11.72
C GLY A 85 -11.97 7.34 10.23
N SER A 86 -11.13 6.81 9.35
CA SER A 86 -11.35 6.84 7.89
C SER A 86 -11.94 5.53 7.36
N ILE A 87 -12.92 4.97 8.07
CA ILE A 87 -13.51 3.67 7.68
C ILE A 87 -14.20 3.76 6.32
N GLN A 88 -14.89 4.85 6.03
CA GLN A 88 -15.54 5.01 4.73
C GLN A 88 -14.53 5.01 3.59
N LEU A 89 -13.38 5.60 3.79
CA LEU A 89 -12.31 5.61 2.80
C LEU A 89 -11.77 4.20 2.57
N ALA A 90 -11.61 3.43 3.63
CA ALA A 90 -11.20 2.03 3.51
C ALA A 90 -12.23 1.22 2.72
N VAL A 91 -13.52 1.40 3.00
CA VAL A 91 -14.60 0.72 2.27
C VAL A 91 -14.56 1.08 0.78
N GLN A 92 -14.40 2.35 0.45
CA GLN A 92 -14.28 2.80 -0.93
C GLN A 92 -13.07 2.17 -1.62
N GLY A 93 -11.94 2.07 -0.90
CA GLY A 93 -10.75 1.42 -1.42
C GLY A 93 -10.96 -0.07 -1.70
N MET A 94 -11.64 -0.77 -0.79
CA MET A 94 -11.95 -2.17 -1.00
C MET A 94 -12.86 -2.37 -2.22
N GLN A 95 -13.85 -1.48 -2.40
CA GLN A 95 -14.72 -1.50 -3.57
C GLN A 95 -13.96 -1.19 -4.87
N ALA A 96 -12.89 -0.42 -4.78
CA ALA A 96 -12.05 -0.07 -5.93
C ALA A 96 -10.99 -1.14 -6.24
N GLY A 97 -10.95 -2.24 -5.50
CA GLY A 97 -10.11 -3.38 -5.80
C GLY A 97 -8.92 -3.61 -4.87
N ALA A 98 -8.84 -2.91 -3.74
CA ALA A 98 -7.80 -3.20 -2.75
C ALA A 98 -8.01 -4.60 -2.16
N PHE A 99 -6.92 -5.24 -1.78
CA PHE A 99 -6.99 -6.57 -1.18
C PHE A 99 -7.37 -6.49 0.30
N ASP A 100 -6.83 -5.52 1.03
CA ASP A 100 -7.04 -5.37 2.47
C ASP A 100 -6.72 -3.94 2.89
N PHE A 101 -6.99 -3.62 4.14
CA PHE A 101 -6.58 -2.34 4.72
C PHE A 101 -6.13 -2.53 6.17
N ILE A 102 -5.35 -1.57 6.66
CA ILE A 102 -4.93 -1.50 8.05
C ILE A 102 -5.00 -0.04 8.51
N THR A 103 -5.41 0.18 9.74
CA THR A 103 -5.53 1.53 10.29
C THR A 103 -4.24 1.95 11.00
N LYS A 104 -3.91 3.23 10.91
CA LYS A 104 -2.79 3.82 11.66
C LYS A 104 -3.27 4.20 13.08
N PRO A 105 -2.47 3.99 14.11
CA PRO A 105 -1.21 3.25 14.12
C PRO A 105 -1.47 1.73 14.07
N TRP A 106 -0.62 1.01 13.38
CA TRP A 106 -0.74 -0.44 13.29
C TRP A 106 0.30 -1.12 14.18
N ASN A 107 0.04 -2.39 14.44
CA ASN A 107 1.01 -3.30 15.07
C ASN A 107 1.83 -3.93 13.94
N ASN A 108 3.16 -3.88 14.08
CA ASN A 108 4.05 -4.40 13.03
C ASN A 108 3.86 -5.89 12.80
N ALA A 109 3.63 -6.67 13.84
CA ALA A 109 3.40 -8.11 13.71
C ALA A 109 2.09 -8.39 12.94
N ALA A 110 1.05 -7.60 13.19
CA ALA A 110 -0.22 -7.72 12.48
C ALA A 110 -0.08 -7.37 11.00
N LEU A 111 0.69 -6.32 10.68
CA LEU A 111 0.95 -5.94 9.30
C LEU A 111 1.73 -7.02 8.57
N LEU A 112 2.79 -7.55 9.18
CA LEU A 112 3.58 -8.64 8.59
C LEU A 112 2.70 -9.87 8.34
N GLN A 113 1.81 -10.19 9.25
CA GLN A 113 0.90 -11.32 9.08
C GLN A 113 -0.02 -11.12 7.88
N ARG A 114 -0.53 -9.91 7.67
CA ARG A 114 -1.35 -9.60 6.50
C ARG A 114 -0.55 -9.72 5.21
N ILE A 115 0.68 -9.26 5.21
CA ILE A 115 1.58 -9.38 4.05
C ILE A 115 1.84 -10.85 3.72
N GLU A 116 2.12 -11.66 4.71
CA GLU A 116 2.33 -13.10 4.52
C GLU A 116 1.07 -13.78 3.98
N THR A 117 -0.10 -13.44 4.51
CA THR A 117 -1.37 -13.99 4.04
C THR A 117 -1.63 -13.65 2.58
N VAL A 118 -1.39 -12.40 2.19
CA VAL A 118 -1.56 -11.95 0.80
C VAL A 118 -0.59 -12.71 -0.10
N SER A 119 0.67 -12.76 0.26
CA SER A 119 1.69 -13.44 -0.53
C SER A 119 1.37 -14.91 -0.73
N TYR A 120 0.95 -15.58 0.35
CA TYR A 120 0.55 -16.99 0.29
C TYR A 120 -0.64 -17.21 -0.64
N THR A 121 -1.68 -16.39 -0.50
CA THR A 121 -2.90 -16.48 -1.31
C THR A 121 -2.59 -16.28 -2.79
N HIS A 122 -1.78 -15.29 -3.13
CA HIS A 122 -1.43 -14.98 -4.52
C HIS A 122 -0.52 -16.02 -5.14
N LEU A 123 0.39 -16.60 -4.36
CA LEU A 123 1.24 -17.67 -4.87
C LEU A 123 0.46 -18.95 -5.16
N ARG A 124 -0.68 -19.13 -4.53
CA ARG A 124 -1.53 -20.31 -4.69
C ARG A 124 -2.65 -20.13 -5.71
N ALA A 125 -2.92 -18.92 -6.07
CA ALA A 125 -3.92 -18.61 -7.07
C ALA A 125 -3.31 -18.80 -8.46
#